data_81a4e2c762c412e5deca660d73f6552b
#
_entry.id   81a4e2c762c412e5deca660d73f6552b
#
_cell.length_a   1.000
_cell.length_b   1.000
_cell.length_c   1.000
_cell.angle_alpha   90.00
_cell.angle_beta   90.00
_cell.angle_gamma   90.00
#
_symmetry.space_group_name_H-M   'P 1'
#
loop_
_entity.id
_entity.type
_entity.pdbx_description
1 polymer ?
#
loop_
_entity_poly.entity_id
_entity_poly.type
_entity_poly.pdbx_seq_one_letter_code
_entity_poly.pdbx_strand_id
1 'polypeptide(L)'
;ISHEAMSLAGHLRLKNLIVFFDNNKISIDGSTNLSVSDNYKKRFESYGWSFQEINGHNEKQISKAIKKTLNSKKPNLISCKTIIGYGSPNKAGKSSSHGAALGEEEIKLVRKKLKWPHSPFQIPKEILNEWRKIAEKGTLTEKKWNTIYNKKNKKIKDEFSRLLRSELPKNFDTLIKEKKRKFFDLKPNIASRQSSASVLEEITNSLPELIG
;
A
#
# COMPACT_ATOMS: atom_id res chain seq x y z
N ILE A 1 -16.48 3.63 -1.58
CA ILE A 1 -15.10 3.96 -2.04
C ILE A 1 -14.23 2.70 -2.13
N SER A 2 -14.11 1.89 -1.06
CA SER A 2 -13.21 0.70 -1.09
C SER A 2 -13.62 -0.35 -2.13
N HIS A 3 -14.93 -0.57 -2.31
CA HIS A 3 -15.45 -1.53 -3.30
C HIS A 3 -15.15 -1.07 -4.74
N GLU A 4 -15.33 0.19 -5.02
CA GLU A 4 -15.05 0.78 -6.33
C GLU A 4 -13.56 0.73 -6.65
N ALA A 5 -12.70 1.04 -5.68
CA ALA A 5 -11.25 0.95 -5.84
C ALA A 5 -10.79 -0.50 -6.12
N MET A 6 -11.34 -1.47 -5.39
CA MET A 6 -11.04 -2.90 -5.61
C MET A 6 -11.52 -3.38 -7.00
N SER A 7 -12.73 -2.96 -7.40
CA SER A 7 -13.28 -3.28 -8.72
C SER A 7 -12.44 -2.67 -9.83
N LEU A 8 -12.06 -1.40 -9.71
CA LEU A 8 -11.22 -0.70 -10.67
C LEU A 8 -9.83 -1.34 -10.80
N ALA A 9 -9.20 -1.71 -9.68
CA ALA A 9 -7.91 -2.39 -9.68
C ALA A 9 -7.96 -3.72 -10.45
N GLY A 10 -9.05 -4.47 -10.30
CA GLY A 10 -9.29 -5.70 -11.06
C GLY A 10 -9.52 -5.43 -12.55
N HIS A 11 -10.34 -4.43 -12.90
CA HIS A 11 -10.59 -4.00 -14.27
C HIS A 11 -9.29 -3.59 -14.97
N LEU A 12 -8.47 -2.79 -14.33
CA LEU A 12 -7.16 -2.35 -14.83
C LEU A 12 -6.11 -3.47 -14.81
N ARG A 13 -6.42 -4.64 -14.26
CA ARG A 13 -5.50 -5.79 -14.15
C ARG A 13 -4.15 -5.41 -13.53
N LEU A 14 -4.17 -4.70 -12.41
CA LEU A 14 -2.97 -4.22 -11.72
C LEU A 14 -2.15 -5.39 -11.15
N LYS A 15 -1.46 -6.13 -12.00
CA LYS A 15 -0.74 -7.37 -11.68
C LYS A 15 0.33 -7.21 -10.59
N ASN A 16 0.87 -6.02 -10.40
CA ASN A 16 1.88 -5.72 -9.40
C ASN A 16 1.26 -5.35 -8.04
N LEU A 17 -0.07 -5.21 -7.96
CA LEU A 17 -0.78 -4.97 -6.71
C LEU A 17 -0.96 -6.30 -5.96
N ILE A 18 -0.29 -6.41 -4.82
CA ILE A 18 -0.38 -7.56 -3.91
C ILE A 18 -0.84 -7.03 -2.56
N VAL A 19 -1.97 -7.50 -2.10
CA VAL A 19 -2.58 -7.09 -0.83
C VAL A 19 -2.56 -8.27 0.14
N PHE A 20 -2.00 -8.07 1.32
CA PHE A 20 -2.11 -8.99 2.44
C PHE A 20 -3.27 -8.54 3.33
N PHE A 21 -4.22 -9.42 3.54
CA PHE A 21 -5.34 -9.20 4.44
C PHE A 21 -5.12 -9.99 5.73
N ASP A 22 -4.90 -9.29 6.83
CA ASP A 22 -4.80 -9.89 8.17
C ASP A 22 -6.19 -10.31 8.64
N ASN A 23 -6.52 -11.58 8.41
CA ASN A 23 -7.81 -12.17 8.72
C ASN A 23 -7.77 -12.86 10.09
N ASN A 24 -7.70 -12.09 11.16
CA ASN A 24 -7.61 -12.60 12.53
C ASN A 24 -8.98 -12.83 13.20
N LYS A 25 -10.08 -12.51 12.50
CA LYS A 25 -11.47 -12.74 12.96
C LYS A 25 -11.90 -11.94 14.20
N ILE A 26 -11.16 -10.89 14.53
CA ILE A 26 -11.45 -10.04 15.70
C ILE A 26 -11.65 -8.58 15.24
N SER A 27 -12.59 -7.92 15.86
CA SER A 27 -12.85 -6.47 15.81
C SER A 27 -12.70 -5.85 17.21
N ILE A 28 -12.96 -4.55 17.31
CA ILE A 28 -12.92 -3.82 18.60
C ILE A 28 -13.85 -4.47 19.64
N ASP A 29 -15.07 -4.85 19.24
CA ASP A 29 -16.11 -5.34 20.13
C ASP A 29 -16.17 -6.87 20.26
N GLY A 30 -15.29 -7.60 19.56
CA GLY A 30 -15.27 -9.06 19.63
C GLY A 30 -15.08 -9.75 18.29
N SER A 31 -15.69 -10.93 18.14
CA SER A 31 -15.57 -11.70 16.90
C SER A 31 -16.25 -11.02 15.72
N THR A 32 -15.59 -11.03 14.55
CA THR A 32 -16.20 -10.55 13.30
C THR A 32 -17.44 -11.35 12.89
N ASN A 33 -17.68 -12.54 13.43
CA ASN A 33 -18.87 -13.35 13.15
C ASN A 33 -20.18 -12.66 13.57
N LEU A 34 -20.10 -11.63 14.44
CA LEU A 34 -21.26 -10.83 14.84
C LEU A 34 -21.81 -9.95 13.72
N SER A 35 -20.97 -9.58 12.75
CA SER A 35 -21.30 -8.54 11.76
C SER A 35 -20.84 -8.85 10.34
N VAL A 36 -20.03 -9.89 10.12
CA VAL A 36 -19.44 -10.21 8.82
C VAL A 36 -19.72 -11.65 8.43
N SER A 37 -20.47 -11.83 7.34
CA SER A 37 -20.76 -13.14 6.70
C SER A 37 -20.18 -13.26 5.29
N ASP A 38 -19.30 -12.33 4.93
CA ASP A 38 -18.75 -12.23 3.57
C ASP A 38 -17.89 -13.42 3.17
N ASN A 39 -18.03 -13.84 1.93
CA ASN A 39 -17.09 -14.73 1.29
C ASN A 39 -16.06 -13.91 0.52
N TYR A 40 -14.92 -13.61 1.15
CA TYR A 40 -13.85 -12.80 0.55
C TYR A 40 -13.34 -13.39 -0.77
N LYS A 41 -13.21 -14.71 -0.88
CA LYS A 41 -12.78 -15.37 -2.12
C LYS A 41 -13.72 -15.02 -3.27
N LYS A 42 -15.03 -15.29 -3.13
CA LYS A 42 -16.03 -15.01 -4.17
C LYS A 42 -16.07 -13.51 -4.51
N ARG A 43 -15.98 -12.62 -3.50
CA ARG A 43 -15.99 -11.18 -3.68
C ARG A 43 -14.82 -10.72 -4.56
N PHE A 44 -13.59 -11.07 -4.20
CA PHE A 44 -12.41 -10.64 -4.94
C PHE A 44 -12.27 -11.31 -6.30
N GLU A 45 -12.65 -12.58 -6.42
CA GLU A 45 -12.71 -13.25 -7.72
C GLU A 45 -13.70 -12.59 -8.68
N SER A 46 -14.85 -12.08 -8.18
CA SER A 46 -15.81 -11.33 -9.00
C SER A 46 -15.28 -9.98 -9.47
N TYR A 47 -14.37 -9.35 -8.74
CA TYR A 47 -13.64 -8.15 -9.16
C TYR A 47 -12.49 -8.43 -10.13
N GLY A 48 -12.23 -9.68 -10.48
CA GLY A 48 -11.15 -10.08 -11.37
C GLY A 48 -9.78 -10.23 -10.68
N TRP A 49 -9.73 -10.32 -9.35
CA TRP A 49 -8.52 -10.59 -8.59
C TRP A 49 -8.19 -12.09 -8.52
N SER A 50 -6.92 -12.39 -8.26
CA SER A 50 -6.49 -13.71 -7.77
C SER A 50 -6.61 -13.75 -6.25
N PHE A 51 -7.12 -14.85 -5.71
CA PHE A 51 -7.28 -15.04 -4.27
C PHE A 51 -6.46 -16.23 -3.77
N GLN A 52 -5.80 -16.07 -2.63
CA GLN A 52 -5.13 -17.12 -1.89
C GLN A 52 -5.50 -17.00 -0.41
N GLU A 53 -5.65 -18.13 0.27
CA GLU A 53 -5.81 -18.18 1.72
C GLU A 53 -4.68 -19.02 2.32
N ILE A 54 -4.00 -18.50 3.35
CA ILE A 54 -2.84 -19.11 3.98
C ILE A 54 -2.91 -19.01 5.50
N ASN A 55 -2.14 -19.87 6.17
CA ASN A 55 -1.81 -19.63 7.57
C ASN A 55 -0.73 -18.54 7.66
N GLY A 56 -1.10 -17.36 8.20
CA GLY A 56 -0.22 -16.20 8.32
C GLY A 56 0.92 -16.37 9.35
N HIS A 57 0.92 -17.45 10.12
CA HIS A 57 2.03 -17.82 11.01
C HIS A 57 2.93 -18.92 10.42
N ASN A 58 2.74 -19.30 9.14
CA ASN A 58 3.53 -20.32 8.46
C ASN A 58 4.39 -19.70 7.36
N GLU A 59 5.69 -19.55 7.63
CA GLU A 59 6.66 -18.91 6.72
C GLU A 59 6.73 -19.59 5.34
N LYS A 60 6.59 -20.92 5.27
CA LYS A 60 6.64 -21.65 4.01
C LYS A 60 5.40 -21.34 3.16
N GLN A 61 4.21 -21.21 3.78
CA GLN A 61 2.99 -20.83 3.08
C GLN A 61 3.07 -19.37 2.60
N ILE A 62 3.57 -18.47 3.43
CA ILE A 62 3.78 -17.05 3.07
C ILE A 62 4.71 -16.96 1.85
N SER A 63 5.88 -17.58 1.92
CA SER A 63 6.87 -17.57 0.84
C SER A 63 6.31 -18.16 -0.46
N LYS A 64 5.57 -19.29 -0.38
CA LYS A 64 4.92 -19.90 -1.55
C LYS A 64 3.85 -18.99 -2.16
N ALA A 65 3.04 -18.33 -1.32
CA ALA A 65 2.02 -17.40 -1.78
C ALA A 65 2.63 -16.21 -2.51
N ILE A 66 3.67 -15.58 -1.95
CA ILE A 66 4.39 -14.48 -2.60
C ILE A 66 4.96 -14.91 -3.95
N LYS A 67 5.67 -16.04 -4.01
CA LYS A 67 6.23 -16.55 -5.27
C LYS A 67 5.16 -16.74 -6.35
N LYS A 68 3.96 -17.21 -5.97
CA LYS A 68 2.85 -17.39 -6.90
C LYS A 68 2.33 -16.07 -7.46
N THR A 69 2.34 -14.98 -6.68
CA THR A 69 1.89 -13.67 -7.16
C THR A 69 2.79 -13.08 -8.23
N LEU A 70 4.10 -13.37 -8.21
CA LEU A 70 5.07 -12.83 -9.16
C LEU A 70 4.76 -13.19 -10.62
N ASN A 71 4.05 -14.31 -10.86
CA ASN A 71 3.63 -14.77 -12.18
C ASN A 71 2.17 -14.44 -12.50
N SER A 72 1.47 -13.75 -11.61
CA SER A 72 0.08 -13.38 -11.80
C SER A 72 -0.08 -12.29 -12.86
N LYS A 73 -1.17 -12.37 -13.63
CA LYS A 73 -1.59 -11.33 -14.58
C LYS A 73 -2.72 -10.46 -14.01
N LYS A 74 -3.06 -10.65 -12.74
CA LYS A 74 -4.16 -9.99 -12.03
C LYS A 74 -3.66 -9.45 -10.70
N PRO A 75 -4.33 -8.45 -10.09
CA PRO A 75 -4.06 -8.10 -8.70
C PRO A 75 -4.33 -9.31 -7.79
N ASN A 76 -3.64 -9.38 -6.67
CA ASN A 76 -3.66 -10.54 -5.78
C ASN A 76 -4.10 -10.14 -4.38
N LEU A 77 -5.05 -10.88 -3.81
CA LEU A 77 -5.36 -10.84 -2.39
C LEU A 77 -4.87 -12.13 -1.72
N ILE A 78 -4.03 -11.97 -0.71
CA ILE A 78 -3.59 -13.08 0.15
C ILE A 78 -4.25 -12.90 1.51
N SER A 79 -5.28 -13.70 1.79
CA SER A 79 -5.95 -13.75 3.10
C SER A 79 -5.11 -14.57 4.06
N CYS A 80 -4.51 -13.91 5.05
CA CYS A 80 -3.66 -14.51 6.06
C CYS A 80 -4.49 -14.81 7.30
N LYS A 81 -4.76 -16.08 7.58
CA LYS A 81 -5.34 -16.49 8.86
C LYS A 81 -4.30 -16.29 9.96
N THR A 82 -4.55 -15.37 10.86
CA THR A 82 -3.67 -15.02 11.97
C THR A 82 -4.41 -15.06 13.30
N ILE A 83 -3.68 -14.87 14.37
CA ILE A 83 -4.22 -14.75 15.72
C ILE A 83 -3.78 -13.39 16.25
N ILE A 84 -4.72 -12.49 16.53
CA ILE A 84 -4.39 -11.20 17.16
C ILE A 84 -3.71 -11.44 18.51
N GLY A 85 -2.68 -10.67 18.83
CA GLY A 85 -1.90 -10.88 20.07
C GLY A 85 -1.17 -12.22 20.12
N TYR A 86 -0.75 -12.75 18.96
CA TYR A 86 -0.04 -14.03 18.86
C TYR A 86 1.13 -14.11 19.84
N GLY A 87 1.21 -15.24 20.55
CA GLY A 87 2.22 -15.45 21.59
C GLY A 87 1.79 -15.01 22.99
N SER A 88 0.70 -14.21 23.13
CA SER A 88 0.16 -13.82 24.41
C SER A 88 -0.63 -14.97 25.05
N PRO A 89 -0.29 -15.46 26.26
CA PRO A 89 -1.04 -16.53 26.93
C PRO A 89 -2.46 -16.16 27.29
N ASN A 90 -2.68 -14.91 27.70
CA ASN A 90 -3.98 -14.49 28.25
C ASN A 90 -4.82 -13.65 27.27
N LYS A 91 -4.20 -12.99 26.28
CA LYS A 91 -4.84 -12.01 25.40
C LYS A 91 -4.89 -12.42 23.93
N ALA A 92 -4.22 -13.51 23.51
CA ALA A 92 -4.28 -13.98 22.13
C ALA A 92 -5.71 -14.35 21.70
N GLY A 93 -6.12 -13.92 20.50
CA GLY A 93 -7.43 -14.16 19.94
C GLY A 93 -8.58 -13.39 20.59
N LYS A 94 -8.30 -12.38 21.42
CA LYS A 94 -9.31 -11.59 22.12
C LYS A 94 -9.34 -10.14 21.65
N SER A 95 -10.51 -9.50 21.68
CA SER A 95 -10.71 -8.08 21.39
C SER A 95 -9.87 -7.17 22.28
N SER A 96 -9.56 -7.59 23.52
CA SER A 96 -8.67 -6.87 24.42
C SER A 96 -7.23 -6.66 23.91
N SER A 97 -6.86 -7.29 22.80
CA SER A 97 -5.59 -7.05 22.08
C SER A 97 -5.75 -6.08 20.92
N HIS A 98 -6.98 -5.66 20.58
CA HIS A 98 -7.24 -4.80 19.45
C HIS A 98 -7.00 -3.32 19.84
N GLY A 99 -5.87 -2.76 19.38
CA GLY A 99 -5.53 -1.36 19.65
C GLY A 99 -5.12 -1.03 21.10
N ALA A 100 -4.98 -2.02 21.96
CA ALA A 100 -4.60 -1.85 23.36
C ALA A 100 -3.21 -2.46 23.64
N ALA A 101 -2.45 -1.81 24.52
CA ALA A 101 -1.19 -2.35 25.00
C ALA A 101 -1.40 -3.66 25.78
N LEU A 102 -0.51 -4.62 25.59
CA LEU A 102 -0.58 -5.87 26.35
C LEU A 102 -0.34 -5.69 27.85
N GLY A 103 0.45 -4.68 28.24
CA GLY A 103 0.92 -4.45 29.61
C GLY A 103 2.19 -5.24 29.94
N GLU A 104 2.94 -4.75 30.92
CA GLU A 104 4.28 -5.27 31.22
C GLU A 104 4.29 -6.76 31.62
N GLU A 105 3.34 -7.18 32.46
CA GLU A 105 3.26 -8.58 32.89
C GLU A 105 2.93 -9.52 31.73
N GLU A 106 2.02 -9.15 30.86
CA GLU A 106 1.70 -9.96 29.70
C GLU A 106 2.88 -10.00 28.70
N ILE A 107 3.61 -8.90 28.53
CA ILE A 107 4.81 -8.85 27.69
C ILE A 107 5.87 -9.83 28.21
N LYS A 108 6.07 -9.95 29.53
CA LYS A 108 6.99 -10.94 30.12
C LYS A 108 6.59 -12.37 29.74
N LEU A 109 5.29 -12.66 29.80
CA LEU A 109 4.76 -13.97 29.41
C LEU A 109 4.93 -14.26 27.91
N VAL A 110 4.65 -13.28 27.07
CA VAL A 110 4.87 -13.38 25.61
C VAL A 110 6.33 -13.68 25.29
N ARG A 111 7.25 -12.94 25.91
CA ARG A 111 8.70 -13.14 25.73
C ARG A 111 9.12 -14.56 26.12
N LYS A 112 8.63 -15.05 27.23
CA LYS A 112 8.86 -16.43 27.69
C LYS A 112 8.33 -17.46 26.69
N LYS A 113 7.08 -17.27 26.21
CA LYS A 113 6.44 -18.18 25.25
C LYS A 113 7.13 -18.18 23.89
N LEU A 114 7.53 -17.01 23.40
CA LEU A 114 8.27 -16.87 22.13
C LEU A 114 9.77 -17.12 22.27
N LYS A 115 10.25 -17.50 23.46
CA LYS A 115 11.67 -17.77 23.75
C LYS A 115 12.58 -16.59 23.36
N TRP A 116 12.15 -15.36 23.68
CA TRP A 116 12.91 -14.13 23.43
C TRP A 116 13.58 -13.63 24.71
N PRO A 117 14.87 -14.00 24.95
CA PRO A 117 15.57 -13.72 26.22
C PRO A 117 16.16 -12.30 26.29
N HIS A 118 16.22 -11.58 25.17
CA HIS A 118 16.93 -10.31 25.08
C HIS A 118 16.17 -9.18 25.79
N SER A 119 16.88 -8.19 26.31
CA SER A 119 16.30 -7.00 26.94
C SER A 119 15.42 -6.20 25.98
N PRO A 120 14.49 -5.35 26.47
CA PRO A 120 13.73 -4.46 25.61
C PRO A 120 14.64 -3.64 24.69
N PHE A 121 14.25 -3.50 23.42
CA PHE A 121 14.98 -2.78 22.36
C PHE A 121 16.36 -3.34 22.01
N GLN A 122 16.76 -4.45 22.58
CA GLN A 122 18.01 -5.12 22.23
C GLN A 122 17.77 -6.14 21.12
N ILE A 123 18.44 -5.95 19.98
CA ILE A 123 18.41 -6.88 18.84
C ILE A 123 19.74 -7.63 18.80
N PRO A 124 19.72 -8.98 18.77
CA PRO A 124 20.94 -9.78 18.60
C PRO A 124 21.74 -9.38 17.36
N LYS A 125 23.06 -9.38 17.48
CA LYS A 125 23.95 -8.98 16.38
C LYS A 125 23.75 -9.83 15.12
N GLU A 126 23.49 -11.12 15.28
CA GLU A 126 23.24 -12.05 14.17
C GLU A 126 22.02 -11.61 13.35
N ILE A 127 20.91 -11.32 14.02
CA ILE A 127 19.68 -10.83 13.36
C ILE A 127 19.93 -9.47 12.70
N LEU A 128 20.57 -8.55 13.42
CA LEU A 128 20.89 -7.23 12.90
C LEU A 128 21.77 -7.30 11.64
N ASN A 129 22.76 -8.20 11.64
CA ASN A 129 23.65 -8.39 10.50
C ASN A 129 22.92 -8.95 9.28
N GLU A 130 21.97 -9.88 9.45
CA GLU A 130 21.15 -10.36 8.34
C GLU A 130 20.31 -9.24 7.70
N TRP A 131 19.70 -8.37 8.51
CA TRP A 131 19.01 -7.20 8.00
C TRP A 131 19.94 -6.23 7.25
N ARG A 132 21.14 -6.01 7.76
CA ARG A 132 22.17 -5.16 7.11
C ARG A 132 22.61 -5.70 5.77
N LYS A 133 22.78 -7.03 5.62
CA LYS A 133 23.09 -7.67 4.33
C LYS A 133 21.99 -7.39 3.27
N ILE A 134 20.73 -7.30 3.68
CA ILE A 134 19.65 -6.91 2.76
C ILE A 134 19.82 -5.45 2.31
N ALA A 135 20.18 -4.54 3.21
CA ALA A 135 20.47 -3.15 2.89
C ALA A 135 21.66 -2.99 1.94
N GLU A 136 22.70 -3.79 2.07
CA GLU A 136 23.85 -3.81 1.15
C GLU A 136 23.44 -4.13 -0.29
N LYS A 137 22.50 -5.09 -0.47
CA LYS A 137 21.91 -5.35 -1.81
C LYS A 137 21.19 -4.14 -2.36
N GLY A 138 20.49 -3.39 -1.50
CA GLY A 138 19.85 -2.11 -1.85
C GLY A 138 20.86 -1.10 -2.39
N THR A 139 21.99 -0.94 -1.72
CA THR A 139 23.08 -0.04 -2.14
C THR A 139 23.61 -0.37 -3.53
N LEU A 140 23.78 -1.66 -3.85
CA LEU A 140 24.20 -2.09 -5.18
C LEU A 140 23.14 -1.75 -6.26
N THR A 141 21.88 -1.92 -5.93
CA THR A 141 20.77 -1.57 -6.84
C THR A 141 20.71 -0.06 -7.06
N GLU A 142 20.87 0.74 -6.02
CA GLU A 142 20.93 2.20 -6.10
C GLU A 142 22.10 2.68 -6.97
N LYS A 143 23.30 2.10 -6.80
CA LYS A 143 24.45 2.42 -7.67
C LYS A 143 24.15 2.15 -9.16
N LYS A 144 23.50 1.03 -9.48
CA LYS A 144 23.08 0.72 -10.85
C LYS A 144 22.08 1.73 -11.37
N TRP A 145 21.09 2.07 -10.56
CA TRP A 145 20.08 3.08 -10.89
C TRP A 145 20.73 4.45 -11.15
N ASN A 146 21.61 4.90 -10.25
CA ASN A 146 22.34 6.16 -10.39
C ASN A 146 23.17 6.19 -11.67
N THR A 147 23.80 5.07 -12.05
CA THR A 147 24.53 4.96 -13.32
C THR A 147 23.61 5.19 -14.52
N ILE A 148 22.41 4.63 -14.52
CA ILE A 148 21.41 4.81 -15.58
C ILE A 148 20.90 6.26 -15.58
N TYR A 149 20.55 6.80 -14.42
CA TYR A 149 20.04 8.16 -14.25
C TYR A 149 21.05 9.20 -14.73
N ASN A 150 22.33 9.05 -14.35
CA ASN A 150 23.37 10.01 -14.71
C ASN A 150 23.63 10.07 -16.23
N LYS A 151 23.35 9.00 -16.96
CA LYS A 151 23.43 8.94 -18.44
C LYS A 151 22.24 9.63 -19.13
N LYS A 152 21.17 9.98 -18.42
CA LYS A 152 20.02 10.69 -19.00
C LYS A 152 20.37 12.13 -19.30
N ASN A 153 19.73 12.68 -20.36
CA ASN A 153 19.90 14.09 -20.70
C ASN A 153 19.34 15.02 -19.63
N LYS A 154 19.74 16.29 -19.67
CA LYS A 154 19.35 17.29 -18.69
C LYS A 154 17.82 17.44 -18.57
N LYS A 155 17.10 17.47 -19.70
CA LYS A 155 15.65 17.64 -19.74
C LYS A 155 14.92 16.55 -18.94
N ILE A 156 15.32 15.27 -19.10
CA ILE A 156 14.75 14.15 -18.36
C ILE A 156 15.05 14.25 -16.86
N LYS A 157 16.29 14.62 -16.50
CA LYS A 157 16.70 14.77 -15.10
C LYS A 157 15.98 15.93 -14.41
N ASP A 158 15.84 17.06 -15.10
CA ASP A 158 15.13 18.23 -14.54
C ASP A 158 13.65 17.91 -14.32
N GLU A 159 12.98 17.25 -15.28
CA GLU A 159 11.58 16.85 -15.14
C GLU A 159 11.39 15.81 -14.04
N PHE A 160 12.25 14.79 -13.98
CA PHE A 160 12.21 13.81 -12.89
C PHE A 160 12.38 14.47 -11.52
N SER A 161 13.32 15.45 -11.41
CA SER A 161 13.54 16.19 -10.17
C SER A 161 12.35 17.08 -9.80
N ARG A 162 11.71 17.70 -10.81
CA ARG A 162 10.46 18.48 -10.63
C ARG A 162 9.37 17.61 -10.01
N LEU A 163 9.13 16.44 -10.58
CA LEU A 163 8.13 15.47 -10.11
C LEU A 163 8.40 15.01 -8.67
N LEU A 164 9.66 14.69 -8.35
CA LEU A 164 10.04 14.28 -6.99
C LEU A 164 9.87 15.38 -5.94
N ARG A 165 10.04 16.65 -6.33
CA ARG A 165 9.83 17.79 -5.46
C ARG A 165 8.38 18.26 -5.43
N SER A 166 7.48 17.60 -6.16
CA SER A 166 6.07 18.01 -6.31
C SER A 166 5.92 19.45 -6.78
N GLU A 167 6.81 19.92 -7.62
CA GLU A 167 6.79 21.26 -8.20
C GLU A 167 5.88 21.29 -9.43
N LEU A 168 5.12 22.37 -9.58
CA LEU A 168 4.31 22.60 -10.79
C LEU A 168 5.19 22.98 -12.00
N PRO A 169 4.75 22.69 -13.23
CA PRO A 169 5.44 23.19 -14.43
C PRO A 169 5.53 24.71 -14.44
N LYS A 170 6.60 25.26 -14.99
CA LYS A 170 6.86 26.72 -15.01
C LYS A 170 5.75 27.55 -15.65
N ASN A 171 5.04 26.97 -16.60
CA ASN A 171 3.93 27.63 -17.31
C ASN A 171 2.57 27.48 -16.64
N PHE A 172 2.48 26.78 -15.50
CA PHE A 172 1.19 26.46 -14.86
C PHE A 172 0.40 27.71 -14.46
N ASP A 173 1.05 28.69 -13.84
CA ASP A 173 0.39 29.95 -13.44
C ASP A 173 -0.13 30.74 -14.63
N THR A 174 0.62 30.75 -15.73
CA THR A 174 0.20 31.40 -16.98
C THR A 174 -1.03 30.73 -17.55
N LEU A 175 -1.02 29.40 -17.62
CA LEU A 175 -2.15 28.61 -18.08
C LEU A 175 -3.44 28.88 -17.26
N ILE A 176 -3.32 28.93 -15.94
CA ILE A 176 -4.47 29.24 -15.07
C ILE A 176 -4.96 30.67 -15.26
N LYS A 177 -4.07 31.64 -15.42
CA LYS A 177 -4.43 33.04 -15.69
C LYS A 177 -5.17 33.17 -17.03
N GLU A 178 -4.69 32.54 -18.08
CA GLU A 178 -5.33 32.53 -19.39
C GLU A 178 -6.71 31.88 -19.35
N LYS A 179 -6.86 30.75 -18.63
CA LYS A 179 -8.15 30.10 -18.46
C LYS A 179 -9.15 30.98 -17.71
N LYS A 180 -8.72 31.64 -16.63
CA LYS A 180 -9.54 32.61 -15.89
C LYS A 180 -9.98 33.77 -16.78
N ARG A 181 -9.10 34.31 -17.61
CA ARG A 181 -9.38 35.38 -18.54
C ARG A 181 -10.44 34.94 -19.58
N LYS A 182 -10.26 33.78 -20.19
CA LYS A 182 -11.27 33.19 -21.12
C LYS A 182 -12.64 33.09 -20.48
N PHE A 183 -12.74 32.60 -19.24
CA PHE A 183 -14.04 32.56 -18.54
C PHE A 183 -14.61 33.92 -18.22
N PHE A 184 -13.77 34.88 -17.87
CA PHE A 184 -14.20 36.28 -17.62
C PHE A 184 -14.76 36.93 -18.89
N ASP A 185 -14.07 36.75 -20.01
CA ASP A 185 -14.48 37.35 -21.29
C ASP A 185 -15.75 36.70 -21.87
N LEU A 186 -15.81 35.36 -21.80
CA LEU A 186 -16.93 34.59 -22.39
C LEU A 186 -18.19 34.55 -21.51
N LYS A 187 -18.04 34.75 -20.19
CA LYS A 187 -19.10 34.65 -19.17
C LYS A 187 -20.05 33.46 -19.40
N PRO A 188 -19.53 32.22 -19.55
CA PRO A 188 -20.31 31.07 -19.93
C PRO A 188 -21.35 30.73 -18.85
N ASN A 189 -22.62 30.56 -19.25
CA ASN A 189 -23.66 30.05 -18.36
C ASN A 189 -23.70 28.53 -18.43
N ILE A 190 -22.86 27.87 -17.63
CA ILE A 190 -22.68 26.42 -17.66
C ILE A 190 -22.76 25.82 -16.23
N ALA A 191 -23.11 24.55 -16.15
CA ALA A 191 -23.13 23.85 -14.87
C ALA A 191 -21.70 23.69 -14.30
N SER A 192 -21.58 23.65 -12.96
CA SER A 192 -20.28 23.50 -12.27
C SER A 192 -19.46 22.31 -12.76
N ARG A 193 -20.10 21.18 -13.08
CA ARG A 193 -19.42 20.00 -13.67
C ARG A 193 -18.77 20.30 -15.02
N GLN A 194 -19.40 21.14 -15.87
CA GLN A 194 -18.86 21.54 -17.18
C GLN A 194 -17.68 22.50 -16.99
N SER A 195 -17.79 23.42 -16.02
CA SER A 195 -16.69 24.30 -15.63
C SER A 195 -15.48 23.50 -15.13
N SER A 196 -15.71 22.54 -14.24
CA SER A 196 -14.67 21.64 -13.76
C SER A 196 -14.01 20.85 -14.89
N ALA A 197 -14.81 20.23 -15.77
CA ALA A 197 -14.29 19.50 -16.92
C ALA A 197 -13.43 20.38 -17.83
N SER A 198 -13.88 21.61 -18.12
CA SER A 198 -13.15 22.55 -18.96
C SER A 198 -11.81 23.00 -18.34
N VAL A 199 -11.72 23.08 -17.01
CA VAL A 199 -10.46 23.37 -16.31
C VAL A 199 -9.56 22.15 -16.34
N LEU A 200 -10.08 20.95 -16.06
CA LEU A 200 -9.30 19.70 -16.09
C LEU A 200 -8.71 19.43 -17.47
N GLU A 201 -9.47 19.65 -18.54
CA GLU A 201 -9.00 19.49 -19.92
C GLU A 201 -7.74 20.33 -20.22
N GLU A 202 -7.69 21.55 -19.71
CA GLU A 202 -6.52 22.43 -19.85
C GLU A 202 -5.35 21.96 -18.97
N ILE A 203 -5.62 21.57 -17.72
CA ILE A 203 -4.61 21.20 -16.74
C ILE A 203 -3.93 19.88 -17.10
N THR A 204 -4.69 18.86 -17.52
CA THR A 204 -4.17 17.52 -17.82
C THR A 204 -3.17 17.52 -18.98
N ASN A 205 -3.29 18.47 -19.91
CA ASN A 205 -2.33 18.65 -20.98
C ASN A 205 -0.95 19.14 -20.48
N SER A 206 -0.91 19.81 -19.33
CA SER A 206 0.31 20.40 -18.75
C SER A 206 0.85 19.62 -17.56
N LEU A 207 0.04 18.76 -16.96
CA LEU A 207 0.37 17.94 -15.78
C LEU A 207 0.19 16.46 -16.08
N PRO A 208 1.15 15.81 -16.76
CA PRO A 208 1.05 14.39 -17.12
C PRO A 208 1.02 13.45 -15.90
N GLU A 209 1.43 13.94 -14.74
CA GLU A 209 1.31 13.23 -13.46
C GLU A 209 -0.09 13.26 -12.86
N LEU A 210 -1.00 14.11 -13.35
CA LEU A 210 -2.39 14.15 -12.90
C LEU A 210 -3.16 13.00 -13.55
N ILE A 211 -3.44 11.98 -12.76
CA ILE A 211 -4.13 10.76 -13.18
C ILE A 211 -5.46 10.68 -12.45
N GLY A 212 -6.53 10.37 -13.15
CA GLY A 212 -7.86 10.19 -12.61
C GLY A 212 -8.70 9.22 -13.42
#